data_10310cced4e53beffd074967e76b76c5
#
_entry.id   10310cced4e53beffd074967e76b76c5
#
_cell.length_a   1.000
_cell.length_b   1.000
_cell.length_c   1.000
_cell.angle_alpha   90.00
_cell.angle_beta   90.00
_cell.angle_gamma   90.00
#
_symmetry.space_group_name_H-M   'P 1'
#
loop_
_entity.id
_entity.type
_entity.pdbx_description
1 polymer ?
#
loop_
_entity_poly.entity_id
_entity_poly.type
_entity_poly.pdbx_seq_one_letter_code
_entity_poly.pdbx_strand_id
1 'polypeptide(L)'
;MIIDTLSIIGITVAVVMAVLSLWCSPFRRKLRVATAGSPAAPQPLSLILMTHGNTQALSDCLPLWLNQEYAADLQIIVVVDEGDHQAEDIIKRLSGSHRLYSTFVPQSSRYMSRRKLAVTLGVKAARHDWVLLADADCRPASLQCLTAIMTHCQPETVNQTMVPMYYDEASRGFYQFERLHRALYYIGRALRGRAYSTNAHCLVFRKHQFMDGQGFLGSLHLLWGEYATLVNKYAAPHATAIALDEEARLTQRKPTTAEWRKDQVRALDTNRHLGHGGLYHAVYRLDQTALYLAYLLQIATSVYGALTQRWVMMGVAIAMLLLTVVVRVLWIRRTIHTLNIPMKLWATPFYELRITGHNALTWLRHRLTDKTEFTSHKL
;
A
#
# COMPACT_ATOMS: atom_id res chain seq x y z
N MET A 1 31.77 20.93 36.89
CA MET A 1 30.98 20.21 35.85
C MET A 1 31.90 19.15 35.31
N ILE A 2 31.74 17.88 35.76
CA ILE A 2 32.65 16.79 35.39
C ILE A 2 32.11 16.14 34.12
N ILE A 3 32.73 16.43 32.97
CA ILE A 3 32.53 15.67 31.74
C ILE A 3 33.58 14.57 31.74
N ASP A 4 33.23 13.42 32.25
CA ASP A 4 34.05 12.24 32.23
C ASP A 4 33.81 11.37 31.00
N THR A 5 34.63 10.33 30.82
CA THR A 5 34.52 9.43 29.66
C THR A 5 33.14 8.80 29.49
N LEU A 6 32.47 8.47 30.60
CA LEU A 6 31.12 7.88 30.57
C LEU A 6 30.07 8.90 30.09
N SER A 7 30.20 10.18 30.46
CA SER A 7 29.32 11.25 29.96
C SER A 7 29.50 11.45 28.45
N ILE A 8 30.72 11.40 27.94
CA ILE A 8 31.01 11.49 26.51
C ILE A 8 30.39 10.32 25.75
N ILE A 9 30.56 9.10 26.27
CA ILE A 9 29.96 7.89 25.66
C ILE A 9 28.43 8.02 25.62
N GLY A 10 27.79 8.37 26.73
CA GLY A 10 26.33 8.51 26.80
C GLY A 10 25.79 9.56 25.83
N ILE A 11 26.43 10.72 25.75
CA ILE A 11 26.07 11.78 24.80
C ILE A 11 26.23 11.30 23.37
N THR A 12 27.37 10.65 23.05
CA THR A 12 27.64 10.14 21.70
C THR A 12 26.57 9.11 21.28
N VAL A 13 26.25 8.17 22.18
CA VAL A 13 25.19 7.17 21.92
C VAL A 13 23.84 7.85 21.67
N ALA A 14 23.44 8.82 22.50
CA ALA A 14 22.17 9.51 22.33
C ALA A 14 22.08 10.23 20.98
N VAL A 15 23.15 10.90 20.55
CA VAL A 15 23.23 11.62 19.27
C VAL A 15 23.23 10.65 18.09
N VAL A 16 24.07 9.61 18.11
CA VAL A 16 24.18 8.62 17.02
C VAL A 16 22.84 7.93 16.81
N MET A 17 22.16 7.52 17.89
CA MET A 17 20.88 6.85 17.81
C MET A 17 19.76 7.76 17.32
N ALA A 18 19.77 9.05 17.68
CA ALA A 18 18.86 10.05 17.11
C ALA A 18 19.05 10.16 15.59
N VAL A 19 20.28 10.34 15.13
CA VAL A 19 20.62 10.44 13.70
C VAL A 19 20.20 9.18 12.96
N LEU A 20 20.52 7.99 13.50
CA LEU A 20 20.16 6.73 12.86
C LEU A 20 18.64 6.56 12.74
N SER A 21 17.87 6.83 13.80
CA SER A 21 16.42 6.77 13.81
C SER A 21 15.80 7.74 12.79
N LEU A 22 16.32 8.95 12.69
CA LEU A 22 15.86 9.93 11.70
C LEU A 22 16.24 9.49 10.28
N TRP A 23 17.46 8.99 10.07
CA TRP A 23 17.92 8.55 8.76
C TRP A 23 17.08 7.42 8.17
N CYS A 24 16.67 6.45 8.99
CA CYS A 24 15.92 5.28 8.57
C CYS A 24 14.42 5.55 8.34
N SER A 25 13.87 6.66 8.85
CA SER A 25 12.44 6.94 8.77
C SER A 25 11.93 7.01 7.32
N PRO A 26 10.82 6.30 6.99
CA PRO A 26 10.21 6.36 5.66
C PRO A 26 9.65 7.75 5.34
N PHE A 27 9.25 8.52 6.36
CA PHE A 27 8.72 9.87 6.23
C PHE A 27 9.78 10.94 5.90
N ARG A 28 11.07 10.61 6.03
CA ARG A 28 12.17 11.54 5.66
C ARG A 28 12.07 11.96 4.20
N ARG A 29 11.66 11.06 3.33
CA ARG A 29 11.60 11.30 1.90
C ARG A 29 10.48 12.29 1.58
N LYS A 30 10.84 13.38 0.89
CA LYS A 30 9.86 14.29 0.31
C LYS A 30 9.19 13.58 -0.88
N LEU A 31 7.90 13.26 -0.74
CA LEU A 31 7.11 12.84 -1.88
C LEU A 31 6.91 14.05 -2.78
N ARG A 32 7.15 13.88 -4.06
CA ARG A 32 6.79 14.87 -5.08
C ARG A 32 5.52 14.34 -5.72
N VAL A 33 4.42 15.03 -5.53
CA VAL A 33 3.28 14.90 -6.42
C VAL A 33 3.80 15.45 -7.73
N ALA A 34 3.95 14.61 -8.74
CA ALA A 34 4.34 15.09 -10.06
C ALA A 34 3.19 15.99 -10.51
N THR A 35 3.44 17.29 -10.61
CA THR A 35 2.60 18.13 -11.46
C THR A 35 2.65 17.48 -12.83
N ALA A 36 1.48 17.11 -13.33
CA ALA A 36 1.33 16.43 -14.62
C ALA A 36 2.27 17.09 -15.62
N GLY A 37 3.30 16.34 -16.04
CA GLY A 37 4.05 16.69 -17.24
C GLY A 37 3.03 16.83 -18.35
N SER A 38 3.40 17.50 -19.45
CA SER A 38 2.50 17.69 -20.59
C SER A 38 1.63 16.44 -20.78
N PRO A 39 0.29 16.53 -20.71
CA PRO A 39 -0.55 15.36 -20.67
C PRO A 39 -0.23 14.52 -21.90
N ALA A 40 0.28 13.31 -21.67
CA ALA A 40 0.37 12.32 -22.75
C ALA A 40 -1.04 12.16 -23.32
N ALA A 41 -1.14 12.00 -24.65
CA ALA A 41 -2.43 11.78 -25.28
C ALA A 41 -3.17 10.67 -24.51
N PRO A 42 -4.47 10.86 -24.17
CA PRO A 42 -5.20 9.90 -23.37
C PRO A 42 -5.15 8.51 -24.05
N GLN A 43 -4.68 7.52 -23.32
CA GLN A 43 -4.51 6.15 -23.83
C GLN A 43 -5.82 5.36 -23.60
N PRO A 44 -6.24 4.49 -24.55
CA PRO A 44 -7.37 3.60 -24.32
C PRO A 44 -7.15 2.71 -23.09
N LEU A 45 -8.20 2.50 -22.29
CA LEU A 45 -8.13 1.84 -20.99
C LEU A 45 -9.24 0.80 -20.80
N SER A 46 -8.89 -0.38 -20.29
CA SER A 46 -9.85 -1.34 -19.75
C SER A 46 -9.78 -1.35 -18.22
N LEU A 47 -10.84 -0.91 -17.56
CA LEU A 47 -11.00 -0.98 -16.10
C LEU A 47 -11.62 -2.34 -15.75
N ILE A 48 -10.97 -3.11 -14.87
CA ILE A 48 -11.48 -4.37 -14.34
C ILE A 48 -11.87 -4.16 -12.89
N LEU A 49 -13.14 -4.40 -12.57
CA LEU A 49 -13.69 -4.37 -11.21
C LEU A 49 -14.00 -5.78 -10.73
N MET A 50 -13.42 -6.17 -9.59
CA MET A 50 -13.63 -7.48 -8.99
C MET A 50 -14.56 -7.37 -7.78
N THR A 51 -15.67 -8.10 -7.80
CA THR A 51 -16.72 -8.00 -6.76
C THR A 51 -16.38 -8.78 -5.50
N HIS A 52 -15.79 -9.97 -5.64
CA HIS A 52 -15.45 -10.87 -4.54
C HIS A 52 -16.59 -11.11 -3.53
N GLY A 53 -17.84 -11.17 -4.02
CA GLY A 53 -19.02 -11.33 -3.20
C GLY A 53 -19.46 -10.07 -2.43
N ASN A 54 -18.86 -8.90 -2.69
CA ASN A 54 -19.28 -7.64 -2.07
C ASN A 54 -20.20 -6.83 -3.01
N THR A 55 -21.42 -7.32 -3.15
CA THR A 55 -22.43 -6.75 -4.05
C THR A 55 -22.84 -5.33 -3.66
N GLN A 56 -22.89 -5.02 -2.34
CA GLN A 56 -23.19 -3.66 -1.89
C GLN A 56 -22.13 -2.66 -2.33
N ALA A 57 -20.86 -3.04 -2.23
CA ALA A 57 -19.77 -2.18 -2.71
C ALA A 57 -19.84 -1.94 -4.23
N LEU A 58 -20.22 -2.98 -5.00
CA LEU A 58 -20.44 -2.85 -6.43
C LEU A 58 -21.57 -1.83 -6.73
N SER A 59 -22.70 -1.94 -6.03
CA SER A 59 -23.82 -1.00 -6.17
C SER A 59 -23.43 0.45 -5.91
N ASP A 60 -22.60 0.67 -4.90
CA ASP A 60 -22.16 2.02 -4.50
C ASP A 60 -21.09 2.61 -5.42
N CYS A 61 -20.19 1.77 -5.95
CA CYS A 61 -18.97 2.24 -6.63
C CYS A 61 -19.08 2.19 -8.17
N LEU A 62 -19.81 1.21 -8.75
CA LEU A 62 -19.91 1.07 -10.20
C LEU A 62 -20.44 2.34 -10.89
N PRO A 63 -21.48 3.07 -10.36
CA PRO A 63 -21.91 4.31 -10.95
C PRO A 63 -20.82 5.41 -10.97
N LEU A 64 -19.94 5.44 -9.95
CA LEU A 64 -18.83 6.40 -9.87
C LEU A 64 -17.79 6.14 -10.97
N TRP A 65 -17.56 4.87 -11.31
CA TRP A 65 -16.67 4.49 -12.40
C TRP A 65 -17.27 4.72 -13.78
N LEU A 66 -18.58 4.50 -13.93
CA LEU A 66 -19.30 4.77 -15.19
C LEU A 66 -19.35 6.26 -15.53
N ASN A 67 -19.39 7.13 -14.52
CA ASN A 67 -19.44 8.58 -14.65
C ASN A 67 -18.06 9.24 -14.80
N GLN A 68 -16.98 8.47 -14.93
CA GLN A 68 -15.64 9.05 -15.11
C GLN A 68 -15.55 9.83 -16.44
N GLU A 69 -14.97 11.03 -16.34
CA GLU A 69 -14.63 11.87 -17.50
C GLU A 69 -13.31 11.37 -18.09
N TYR A 70 -13.41 10.58 -19.13
CA TYR A 70 -12.25 10.00 -19.80
C TYR A 70 -12.35 10.22 -21.32
N ALA A 71 -11.33 10.89 -21.88
CA ALA A 71 -11.37 11.36 -23.28
C ALA A 71 -11.05 10.26 -24.31
N ALA A 72 -10.35 9.19 -23.90
CA ALA A 72 -10.06 8.04 -24.77
C ALA A 72 -11.13 6.94 -24.60
N ASP A 73 -11.01 5.87 -25.39
CA ASP A 73 -11.90 4.72 -25.26
C ASP A 73 -11.74 4.05 -23.89
N LEU A 74 -12.86 3.86 -23.20
CA LEU A 74 -12.94 3.27 -21.87
C LEU A 74 -13.87 2.07 -21.88
N GLN A 75 -13.32 0.90 -21.55
CA GLN A 75 -14.09 -0.31 -21.29
C GLN A 75 -14.10 -0.58 -19.78
N ILE A 76 -15.25 -0.85 -19.20
CA ILE A 76 -15.43 -1.24 -17.79
C ILE A 76 -15.89 -2.70 -17.75
N ILE A 77 -15.08 -3.56 -17.14
CA ILE A 77 -15.33 -5.00 -17.05
C ILE A 77 -15.61 -5.33 -15.59
N VAL A 78 -16.81 -5.78 -15.29
CA VAL A 78 -17.16 -6.28 -13.96
C VAL A 78 -17.01 -7.81 -13.95
N VAL A 79 -16.16 -8.30 -13.05
CA VAL A 79 -15.96 -9.75 -12.88
C VAL A 79 -16.72 -10.21 -11.64
N VAL A 80 -17.75 -11.03 -11.86
CA VAL A 80 -18.65 -11.53 -10.81
C VAL A 80 -18.51 -13.03 -10.65
N ASP A 81 -18.89 -13.56 -9.50
CA ASP A 81 -18.97 -15.00 -9.31
C ASP A 81 -20.24 -15.53 -10.02
N GLU A 82 -20.13 -16.69 -10.68
CA GLU A 82 -21.27 -17.37 -11.30
C GLU A 82 -22.33 -17.67 -10.25
N GLY A 83 -23.58 -17.26 -10.50
CA GLY A 83 -24.70 -17.41 -9.59
C GLY A 83 -24.86 -16.28 -8.55
N ASP A 84 -24.07 -15.21 -8.63
CA ASP A 84 -24.31 -13.98 -7.87
C ASP A 84 -25.40 -13.14 -8.54
N HIS A 85 -26.65 -13.56 -8.37
CA HIS A 85 -27.81 -12.89 -8.98
C HIS A 85 -27.98 -11.44 -8.58
N GLN A 86 -27.54 -11.08 -7.36
CA GLN A 86 -27.61 -9.69 -6.90
C GLN A 86 -26.66 -8.80 -7.69
N ALA A 87 -25.42 -9.26 -7.92
CA ALA A 87 -24.46 -8.54 -8.76
C ALA A 87 -24.94 -8.46 -10.23
N GLU A 88 -25.51 -9.56 -10.76
CA GLU A 88 -26.07 -9.59 -12.10
C GLU A 88 -27.20 -8.56 -12.26
N ASP A 89 -28.09 -8.43 -11.29
CA ASP A 89 -29.19 -7.45 -11.31
C ASP A 89 -28.69 -5.99 -11.30
N ILE A 90 -27.63 -5.71 -10.53
CA ILE A 90 -27.00 -4.37 -10.54
C ILE A 90 -26.44 -4.06 -11.92
N ILE A 91 -25.71 -5.01 -12.52
CA ILE A 91 -25.13 -4.87 -13.85
C ILE A 91 -26.23 -4.65 -14.90
N LYS A 92 -27.30 -5.43 -14.85
CA LYS A 92 -28.44 -5.27 -15.77
C LYS A 92 -29.07 -3.89 -15.68
N ARG A 93 -29.28 -3.34 -14.48
CA ARG A 93 -29.83 -1.97 -14.29
C ARG A 93 -28.94 -0.89 -14.91
N LEU A 94 -27.63 -1.12 -14.98
CA LEU A 94 -26.64 -0.18 -15.51
C LEU A 94 -26.20 -0.51 -16.95
N SER A 95 -26.75 -1.57 -17.56
CA SER A 95 -26.36 -2.08 -18.89
C SER A 95 -26.64 -1.12 -20.05
N GLY A 96 -27.35 -0.01 -19.83
CA GLY A 96 -27.52 1.05 -20.83
C GLY A 96 -26.22 1.75 -21.24
N SER A 97 -25.12 1.55 -20.52
CA SER A 97 -23.82 2.09 -20.87
C SER A 97 -23.07 1.16 -21.81
N HIS A 98 -22.73 1.64 -23.01
CA HIS A 98 -21.89 0.90 -23.99
C HIS A 98 -20.48 0.61 -23.50
N ARG A 99 -20.04 1.23 -22.39
CA ARG A 99 -18.73 1.01 -21.74
C ARG A 99 -18.71 -0.23 -20.85
N LEU A 100 -19.90 -0.72 -20.43
CA LEU A 100 -20.02 -1.79 -19.43
C LEU A 100 -20.03 -3.17 -20.09
N TYR A 101 -19.19 -4.06 -19.57
CA TYR A 101 -19.13 -5.47 -19.92
C TYR A 101 -19.03 -6.32 -18.65
N SER A 102 -19.56 -7.52 -18.62
CA SER A 102 -19.43 -8.44 -17.49
C SER A 102 -18.88 -9.79 -17.92
N THR A 103 -18.14 -10.42 -17.01
CA THR A 103 -17.65 -11.80 -17.16
C THR A 103 -17.77 -12.53 -15.83
N PHE A 104 -17.79 -13.87 -15.87
CA PHE A 104 -18.11 -14.69 -14.72
C PHE A 104 -16.95 -15.62 -14.34
N VAL A 105 -16.75 -15.79 -13.02
CA VAL A 105 -15.85 -16.79 -12.46
C VAL A 105 -16.64 -18.09 -12.25
N PRO A 106 -16.31 -19.19 -12.96
CA PRO A 106 -17.04 -20.45 -12.83
C PRO A 106 -16.97 -21.03 -11.40
N GLN A 107 -18.04 -21.64 -10.94
CA GLN A 107 -18.08 -22.30 -9.62
C GLN A 107 -17.14 -23.51 -9.54
N SER A 108 -16.89 -24.18 -10.66
CA SER A 108 -16.10 -25.41 -10.75
C SER A 108 -14.58 -25.21 -10.68
N SER A 109 -14.08 -23.98 -10.56
CA SER A 109 -12.64 -23.72 -10.52
C SER A 109 -12.02 -24.19 -9.19
N ARG A 110 -11.44 -25.39 -9.21
CA ARG A 110 -10.89 -26.06 -8.00
C ARG A 110 -9.41 -25.80 -7.75
N TYR A 111 -8.67 -25.30 -8.74
CA TYR A 111 -7.19 -25.35 -8.75
C TYR A 111 -6.48 -24.03 -8.62
N MET A 112 -7.17 -22.91 -8.65
CA MET A 112 -6.59 -21.58 -8.56
C MET A 112 -7.36 -20.70 -7.58
N SER A 113 -6.66 -19.73 -6.97
CA SER A 113 -7.33 -18.66 -6.23
C SER A 113 -8.44 -18.04 -7.09
N ARG A 114 -9.68 -18.01 -6.59
CA ARG A 114 -10.80 -17.37 -7.30
C ARG A 114 -10.49 -15.91 -7.64
N ARG A 115 -9.75 -15.21 -6.75
CA ARG A 115 -9.31 -13.84 -7.00
C ARG A 115 -8.35 -13.75 -8.20
N LYS A 116 -7.35 -14.61 -8.28
CA LYS A 116 -6.41 -14.66 -9.42
C LYS A 116 -7.09 -15.11 -10.72
N LEU A 117 -8.06 -16.01 -10.61
CA LEU A 117 -8.88 -16.41 -11.77
C LEU A 117 -9.73 -15.24 -12.25
N ALA A 118 -10.38 -14.49 -11.34
CA ALA A 118 -11.14 -13.28 -11.68
C ALA A 118 -10.27 -12.27 -12.44
N VAL A 119 -9.07 -11.97 -11.93
CA VAL A 119 -8.10 -11.11 -12.64
C VAL A 119 -7.80 -11.65 -14.03
N THR A 120 -7.50 -12.95 -14.14
CA THR A 120 -7.12 -13.57 -15.42
C THR A 120 -8.25 -13.47 -16.44
N LEU A 121 -9.51 -13.73 -16.02
CA LEU A 121 -10.68 -13.60 -16.88
C LEU A 121 -10.94 -12.15 -17.30
N GLY A 122 -10.83 -11.22 -16.36
CA GLY A 122 -10.95 -9.80 -16.65
C GLY A 122 -9.91 -9.32 -17.65
N VAL A 123 -8.63 -9.70 -17.46
CA VAL A 123 -7.54 -9.33 -18.40
C VAL A 123 -7.75 -9.95 -19.79
N LYS A 124 -8.22 -11.18 -19.87
CA LYS A 124 -8.56 -11.81 -21.16
C LYS A 124 -9.69 -11.07 -21.87
N ALA A 125 -10.71 -10.59 -21.14
CA ALA A 125 -11.85 -9.84 -21.67
C ALA A 125 -11.49 -8.38 -22.02
N ALA A 126 -10.37 -7.84 -21.52
CA ALA A 126 -9.94 -6.48 -21.80
C ALA A 126 -9.63 -6.29 -23.28
N ARG A 127 -10.11 -5.19 -23.89
CA ARG A 127 -9.81 -4.82 -25.28
C ARG A 127 -8.49 -4.08 -25.41
N HIS A 128 -8.17 -3.26 -24.39
CA HIS A 128 -7.03 -2.35 -24.44
C HIS A 128 -5.82 -2.95 -23.76
N ASP A 129 -4.63 -2.47 -24.13
CA ASP A 129 -3.37 -2.92 -23.54
C ASP A 129 -3.15 -2.34 -22.13
N TRP A 130 -3.59 -1.10 -21.88
CA TRP A 130 -3.62 -0.58 -20.52
C TRP A 130 -4.82 -1.14 -19.77
N VAL A 131 -4.53 -1.77 -18.65
CA VAL A 131 -5.52 -2.38 -17.77
C VAL A 131 -5.39 -1.77 -16.37
N LEU A 132 -6.47 -1.18 -15.87
CA LEU A 132 -6.60 -0.80 -14.48
C LEU A 132 -7.39 -1.88 -13.75
N LEU A 133 -6.78 -2.53 -12.79
CA LEU A 133 -7.39 -3.53 -11.94
C LEU A 133 -7.76 -2.88 -10.62
N ALA A 134 -9.02 -3.02 -10.17
CA ALA A 134 -9.48 -2.54 -8.88
C ALA A 134 -10.50 -3.48 -8.24
N ASP A 135 -10.58 -3.50 -6.90
CA ASP A 135 -11.68 -4.13 -6.19
C ASP A 135 -12.94 -3.25 -6.29
N ALA A 136 -14.13 -3.85 -6.26
CA ALA A 136 -15.40 -3.14 -6.42
C ALA A 136 -15.68 -2.12 -5.31
N ASP A 137 -14.97 -2.18 -4.18
CA ASP A 137 -15.07 -1.21 -3.07
C ASP A 137 -14.13 -0.01 -3.19
N CYS A 138 -13.35 0.06 -4.29
CA CYS A 138 -12.50 1.20 -4.60
C CYS A 138 -13.34 2.36 -5.13
N ARG A 139 -13.30 3.49 -4.44
CA ARG A 139 -14.05 4.70 -4.77
C ARG A 139 -13.12 5.77 -5.35
N PRO A 140 -13.31 6.20 -6.60
CA PRO A 140 -12.62 7.37 -7.12
C PRO A 140 -13.09 8.63 -6.39
N ALA A 141 -12.14 9.49 -6.01
CA ALA A 141 -12.44 10.74 -5.30
C ALA A 141 -12.89 11.86 -6.22
N SER A 142 -12.61 11.77 -7.52
CA SER A 142 -12.97 12.77 -8.52
C SER A 142 -13.54 12.14 -9.79
N LEU A 143 -14.22 12.92 -10.62
CA LEU A 143 -14.68 12.50 -11.96
C LEU A 143 -13.50 12.33 -12.94
N GLN A 144 -12.35 12.92 -12.65
CA GLN A 144 -11.15 12.87 -13.49
C GLN A 144 -10.10 11.86 -12.95
N CYS A 145 -10.51 10.98 -12.05
CA CYS A 145 -9.59 10.04 -11.39
C CYS A 145 -8.86 9.16 -12.41
N LEU A 146 -9.55 8.58 -13.39
CA LEU A 146 -8.92 7.77 -14.43
C LEU A 146 -7.95 8.59 -15.29
N THR A 147 -8.33 9.80 -15.67
CA THR A 147 -7.47 10.72 -16.43
C THR A 147 -6.19 11.01 -15.64
N ALA A 148 -6.31 11.37 -14.36
CA ALA A 148 -5.17 11.64 -13.49
C ALA A 148 -4.25 10.43 -13.32
N ILE A 149 -4.79 9.23 -13.10
CA ILE A 149 -4.00 7.99 -13.01
C ILE A 149 -3.22 7.75 -14.33
N MET A 150 -3.89 7.91 -15.46
CA MET A 150 -3.30 7.59 -16.77
C MET A 150 -2.25 8.58 -17.24
N THR A 151 -2.17 9.80 -16.67
CA THR A 151 -1.05 10.73 -16.94
C THR A 151 0.30 10.15 -16.50
N HIS A 152 0.30 9.21 -15.56
CA HIS A 152 1.51 8.50 -15.10
C HIS A 152 1.85 7.27 -15.94
N CYS A 153 0.98 6.87 -16.87
CA CYS A 153 1.13 5.66 -17.68
C CYS A 153 1.81 5.96 -19.01
N GLN A 154 3.09 6.34 -18.97
CA GLN A 154 3.85 6.64 -20.18
C GLN A 154 4.20 5.35 -20.94
N PRO A 155 3.80 5.20 -22.22
CA PRO A 155 3.90 3.94 -22.96
C PRO A 155 5.32 3.38 -23.10
N GLU A 156 6.32 4.24 -23.21
CA GLU A 156 7.70 3.83 -23.50
C GLU A 156 8.52 3.49 -22.25
N THR A 157 8.16 4.06 -21.10
CA THR A 157 8.99 3.98 -19.90
C THR A 157 8.32 3.29 -18.72
N VAL A 158 6.98 3.18 -18.74
CA VAL A 158 6.21 2.66 -17.61
C VAL A 158 5.53 1.35 -17.98
N ASN A 159 5.79 0.32 -17.17
CA ASN A 159 5.16 -0.99 -17.28
C ASN A 159 3.92 -1.10 -16.38
N GLN A 160 3.97 -0.45 -15.24
CA GLN A 160 2.90 -0.47 -14.26
C GLN A 160 2.86 0.83 -13.46
N THR A 161 1.67 1.22 -13.01
CA THR A 161 1.46 2.38 -12.15
C THR A 161 0.77 1.96 -10.87
N MET A 162 1.44 2.17 -9.74
CA MET A 162 0.87 1.95 -8.42
C MET A 162 0.00 3.14 -8.04
N VAL A 163 -1.24 2.86 -7.62
CA VAL A 163 -2.18 3.87 -7.14
C VAL A 163 -2.38 3.65 -5.64
N PRO A 164 -1.78 4.47 -4.78
CA PRO A 164 -1.98 4.36 -3.34
C PRO A 164 -3.43 4.59 -2.96
N MET A 165 -3.91 3.81 -1.99
CA MET A 165 -5.28 3.88 -1.51
C MET A 165 -5.34 4.31 -0.06
N TYR A 166 -6.42 4.99 0.27
CA TYR A 166 -6.68 5.49 1.61
C TYR A 166 -8.01 4.94 2.13
N TYR A 167 -8.17 4.88 3.45
CA TYR A 167 -9.50 4.66 4.02
C TYR A 167 -10.30 5.97 3.96
N ASP A 168 -11.61 5.83 3.98
CA ASP A 168 -12.52 6.98 4.02
C ASP A 168 -12.24 7.89 5.24
N GLU A 169 -12.88 9.08 5.27
CA GLU A 169 -12.64 10.08 6.30
C GLU A 169 -12.98 9.62 7.72
N ALA A 170 -13.82 8.60 7.87
CA ALA A 170 -14.15 8.01 9.16
C ALA A 170 -12.93 7.32 9.83
N SER A 171 -11.86 7.05 9.09
CA SER A 171 -10.67 6.34 9.56
C SER A 171 -9.47 7.24 9.84
N ARG A 172 -9.61 8.17 10.79
CA ARG A 172 -8.51 9.09 11.20
C ARG A 172 -7.50 8.47 12.19
N GLY A 173 -7.50 7.16 12.35
CA GLY A 173 -6.79 6.46 13.40
C GLY A 173 -5.60 5.61 12.93
N PHE A 174 -5.23 4.65 13.77
CA PHE A 174 -4.08 3.78 13.57
C PHE A 174 -4.11 2.99 12.25
N TYR A 175 -5.28 2.56 11.76
CA TYR A 175 -5.38 1.79 10.51
C TYR A 175 -4.92 2.61 9.30
N GLN A 176 -5.33 3.88 9.24
CA GLN A 176 -4.88 4.80 8.20
C GLN A 176 -3.38 5.08 8.29
N PHE A 177 -2.87 5.26 9.52
CA PHE A 177 -1.45 5.47 9.75
C PHE A 177 -0.61 4.26 9.33
N GLU A 178 -1.01 3.05 9.71
CA GLU A 178 -0.35 1.80 9.35
C GLU A 178 -0.33 1.60 7.84
N ARG A 179 -1.47 1.84 7.18
CA ARG A 179 -1.59 1.75 5.71
C ARG A 179 -0.64 2.71 5.02
N LEU A 180 -0.61 3.98 5.42
CA LEU A 180 0.30 5.00 4.90
C LEU A 180 1.76 4.63 5.16
N HIS A 181 2.10 4.27 6.39
CA HIS A 181 3.46 3.91 6.78
C HIS A 181 4.00 2.77 5.91
N ARG A 182 3.23 1.71 5.70
CA ARG A 182 3.59 0.59 4.84
C ARG A 182 3.68 0.98 3.37
N ALA A 183 2.73 1.77 2.87
CA ALA A 183 2.75 2.28 1.50
C ALA A 183 4.03 3.06 1.19
N LEU A 184 4.53 3.88 2.14
CA LEU A 184 5.77 4.65 1.95
C LEU A 184 7.01 3.78 1.70
N TYR A 185 7.10 2.59 2.30
CA TYR A 185 8.18 1.66 1.99
C TYR A 185 8.04 1.07 0.59
N TYR A 186 6.83 0.68 0.17
CA TYR A 186 6.60 0.17 -1.17
C TYR A 186 6.89 1.23 -2.23
N ILE A 187 6.38 2.44 -2.04
CA ILE A 187 6.66 3.62 -2.86
C ILE A 187 8.17 3.91 -2.89
N GLY A 188 8.81 3.91 -1.72
CA GLY A 188 10.24 4.13 -1.61
C GLY A 188 11.09 3.10 -2.37
N ARG A 189 10.63 1.85 -2.46
CA ARG A 189 11.28 0.79 -3.27
C ARG A 189 11.06 1.02 -4.75
N ALA A 190 9.85 1.28 -5.18
CA ALA A 190 9.51 1.54 -6.57
C ALA A 190 10.31 2.73 -7.14
N LEU A 191 10.38 3.84 -6.40
CA LEU A 191 11.11 5.05 -6.80
C LEU A 191 12.65 4.91 -6.82
N ARG A 192 13.22 3.91 -6.12
CA ARG A 192 14.68 3.67 -6.09
C ARG A 192 15.15 2.63 -7.08
N GLY A 193 14.25 2.02 -7.81
CA GLY A 193 14.59 0.98 -8.77
C GLY A 193 13.42 0.05 -9.03
N ARG A 194 13.40 -1.12 -8.42
CA ARG A 194 12.39 -2.15 -8.69
C ARG A 194 11.32 -2.17 -7.61
N ALA A 195 10.04 -2.09 -7.99
CA ALA A 195 8.93 -2.25 -7.07
C ALA A 195 8.95 -3.65 -6.43
N TYR A 196 8.51 -3.73 -5.16
CA TYR A 196 8.50 -4.99 -4.43
C TYR A 196 7.09 -5.51 -4.19
N SER A 197 6.20 -4.68 -3.71
CA SER A 197 4.84 -5.06 -3.32
C SER A 197 3.93 -3.83 -3.25
N THR A 198 2.66 -4.03 -2.97
CA THR A 198 1.68 -2.97 -2.71
C THR A 198 0.72 -3.42 -1.60
N ASN A 199 0.14 -2.45 -0.90
CA ASN A 199 -1.00 -2.63 0.01
C ASN A 199 -2.25 -1.92 -0.50
N ALA A 200 -2.24 -1.50 -1.76
CA ALA A 200 -3.39 -0.97 -2.46
C ALA A 200 -4.11 -2.08 -3.24
N HIS A 201 -5.42 -1.95 -3.38
CA HIS A 201 -6.26 -2.81 -4.19
C HIS A 201 -6.58 -2.13 -5.53
N CYS A 202 -5.59 -1.45 -6.09
CA CYS A 202 -5.63 -0.84 -7.41
C CYS A 202 -4.23 -0.86 -8.03
N LEU A 203 -4.17 -1.21 -9.30
CA LEU A 203 -2.93 -1.28 -10.08
C LEU A 203 -3.24 -1.09 -11.55
N VAL A 204 -2.44 -0.26 -12.24
CA VAL A 204 -2.43 -0.19 -13.71
C VAL A 204 -1.23 -0.97 -14.24
N PHE A 205 -1.44 -1.77 -15.27
CA PHE A 205 -0.39 -2.57 -15.92
C PHE A 205 -0.73 -2.87 -17.39
N ARG A 206 0.21 -3.47 -18.11
CA ARG A 206 0.06 -3.84 -19.51
C ARG A 206 -0.53 -5.23 -19.66
N LYS A 207 -1.60 -5.35 -20.47
CA LYS A 207 -2.22 -6.63 -20.83
C LYS A 207 -1.22 -7.58 -21.51
N HIS A 208 -0.48 -7.09 -22.51
CA HIS A 208 0.48 -7.95 -23.22
C HIS A 208 1.52 -8.53 -22.26
N GLN A 209 2.09 -7.74 -21.33
CA GLN A 209 3.05 -8.25 -20.34
C GLN A 209 2.45 -9.35 -19.46
N PHE A 210 1.18 -9.17 -19.03
CA PHE A 210 0.49 -10.18 -18.25
C PHE A 210 0.30 -11.47 -19.07
N MET A 211 -0.09 -11.37 -20.34
CA MET A 211 -0.34 -12.53 -21.20
C MET A 211 0.95 -13.25 -21.55
N ASP A 212 1.98 -12.54 -21.97
CA ASP A 212 3.30 -13.09 -22.34
C ASP A 212 4.01 -13.69 -21.12
N GLY A 213 3.86 -13.06 -19.97
CA GLY A 213 4.37 -13.56 -18.69
C GLY A 213 3.52 -14.67 -18.07
N GLN A 214 2.51 -15.20 -18.78
CA GLN A 214 1.63 -16.26 -18.34
C GLN A 214 0.91 -15.95 -17.00
N GLY A 215 0.44 -14.72 -16.83
CA GLY A 215 -0.37 -14.29 -15.70
C GLY A 215 0.28 -14.57 -14.34
N PHE A 216 -0.38 -15.36 -13.51
CA PHE A 216 0.05 -15.72 -12.16
C PHE A 216 0.93 -16.99 -12.09
N LEU A 217 1.47 -17.49 -13.20
CA LEU A 217 2.37 -18.65 -13.17
C LEU A 217 3.54 -18.40 -12.21
N GLY A 218 3.85 -19.40 -11.38
CA GLY A 218 4.84 -19.31 -10.29
C GLY A 218 4.26 -18.89 -8.92
N SER A 219 3.01 -18.37 -8.90
CA SER A 219 2.34 -17.94 -7.64
C SER A 219 0.92 -18.49 -7.50
N LEU A 220 0.55 -19.49 -8.29
CA LEU A 220 -0.80 -20.08 -8.27
C LEU A 220 -1.16 -20.76 -6.94
N HIS A 221 -0.15 -21.24 -6.21
CA HIS A 221 -0.31 -21.86 -4.90
C HIS A 221 -0.75 -20.85 -3.81
N LEU A 222 -0.53 -19.56 -4.00
CA LEU A 222 -0.97 -18.54 -3.06
C LEU A 222 -2.43 -18.18 -3.32
N LEU A 223 -3.27 -18.25 -2.29
CA LEU A 223 -4.69 -17.92 -2.41
C LEU A 223 -4.95 -16.40 -2.47
N TRP A 224 -4.05 -15.60 -1.91
CA TRP A 224 -4.20 -14.15 -1.73
C TRP A 224 -3.06 -13.37 -2.36
N GLY A 225 -3.19 -12.04 -2.40
CA GLY A 225 -2.13 -11.12 -2.76
C GLY A 225 -1.93 -10.96 -4.26
N GLU A 226 -3.00 -10.97 -5.04
CA GLU A 226 -2.98 -10.77 -6.50
C GLU A 226 -2.27 -9.48 -6.90
N TYR A 227 -2.58 -8.35 -6.27
CA TYR A 227 -1.93 -7.06 -6.55
C TYR A 227 -0.43 -7.07 -6.23
N ALA A 228 -0.08 -7.56 -5.04
CA ALA A 228 1.32 -7.65 -4.60
C ALA A 228 2.14 -8.57 -5.51
N THR A 229 1.54 -9.68 -5.94
CA THR A 229 2.14 -10.64 -6.88
C THR A 229 2.36 -10.01 -8.26
N LEU A 230 1.37 -9.28 -8.78
CA LEU A 230 1.49 -8.56 -10.06
C LEU A 230 2.60 -7.51 -10.00
N VAL A 231 2.58 -6.66 -8.96
CA VAL A 231 3.62 -5.64 -8.77
C VAL A 231 5.00 -6.29 -8.72
N ASN A 232 5.17 -7.39 -7.99
CA ASN A 232 6.47 -8.04 -7.86
C ASN A 232 6.95 -8.70 -9.16
N LYS A 233 6.04 -9.46 -9.81
CA LYS A 233 6.37 -10.24 -11.00
C LYS A 233 6.72 -9.36 -12.20
N TYR A 234 5.96 -8.30 -12.42
CA TYR A 234 6.08 -7.43 -13.60
C TYR A 234 6.89 -6.16 -13.35
N ALA A 235 7.46 -5.99 -12.15
CA ALA A 235 8.34 -4.87 -11.85
C ALA A 235 9.64 -4.97 -12.66
N ALA A 236 9.88 -4.00 -13.54
CA ALA A 236 11.18 -3.76 -14.14
C ALA A 236 11.89 -2.58 -13.45
N PRO A 237 13.23 -2.49 -13.52
CA PRO A 237 13.95 -1.37 -12.93
C PRO A 237 13.47 -0.03 -13.49
N HIS A 238 13.11 0.89 -12.61
CA HIS A 238 12.64 2.25 -12.93
C HIS A 238 11.39 2.34 -13.83
N ALA A 239 10.69 1.24 -14.08
CA ALA A 239 9.50 1.19 -14.94
C ALA A 239 8.17 1.17 -14.16
N THR A 240 8.20 1.49 -12.86
CA THR A 240 7.00 1.60 -12.03
C THR A 240 6.75 3.07 -11.69
N ALA A 241 5.64 3.61 -12.18
CA ALA A 241 5.15 4.93 -11.81
C ALA A 241 4.26 4.86 -10.56
N ILE A 242 4.00 6.01 -9.94
CA ILE A 242 3.14 6.13 -8.76
C ILE A 242 2.25 7.35 -8.93
N ALA A 243 0.95 7.13 -8.95
CA ALA A 243 -0.06 8.20 -9.01
C ALA A 243 -0.32 8.72 -7.59
N LEU A 244 0.19 9.91 -7.28
CA LEU A 244 0.05 10.57 -5.98
C LEU A 244 -0.85 11.81 -6.03
N ASP A 245 -1.39 12.15 -7.20
CA ASP A 245 -2.22 13.32 -7.41
C ASP A 245 -3.51 13.22 -6.60
N GLU A 246 -4.05 14.36 -6.22
CA GLU A 246 -5.29 14.41 -5.46
C GLU A 246 -6.47 13.88 -6.28
N GLU A 247 -6.52 14.18 -7.56
CA GLU A 247 -7.52 13.70 -8.51
C GLU A 247 -7.43 12.18 -8.72
N ALA A 248 -6.22 11.60 -8.68
CA ALA A 248 -5.98 10.15 -8.81
C ALA A 248 -6.33 9.38 -7.52
N ARG A 249 -6.80 10.07 -6.48
CA ARG A 249 -7.06 9.46 -5.18
C ARG A 249 -8.15 8.42 -5.26
N LEU A 250 -7.85 7.28 -4.64
CA LEU A 250 -8.80 6.21 -4.38
C LEU A 250 -9.04 6.05 -2.89
N THR A 251 -10.28 5.87 -2.51
CA THR A 251 -10.67 5.59 -1.12
C THR A 251 -11.38 4.26 -1.02
N GLN A 252 -11.33 3.69 0.16
CA GLN A 252 -11.97 2.43 0.50
C GLN A 252 -12.64 2.58 1.86
N ARG A 253 -13.76 1.88 2.06
CA ARG A 253 -14.42 1.84 3.36
C ARG A 253 -13.46 1.27 4.41
N LYS A 254 -13.51 1.85 5.61
CA LYS A 254 -12.76 1.32 6.75
C LYS A 254 -13.17 -0.11 7.05
N PRO A 255 -12.23 -1.07 7.07
CA PRO A 255 -12.53 -2.45 7.41
C PRO A 255 -12.87 -2.61 8.89
N THR A 256 -13.61 -3.64 9.22
CA THR A 256 -13.77 -4.09 10.60
C THR A 256 -12.41 -4.54 11.17
N THR A 257 -12.31 -4.61 12.49
CA THR A 257 -11.08 -5.06 13.14
C THR A 257 -10.72 -6.51 12.75
N ALA A 258 -11.70 -7.36 12.52
CA ALA A 258 -11.49 -8.75 12.12
C ALA A 258 -10.97 -8.85 10.68
N GLU A 259 -11.60 -8.16 9.74
CA GLU A 259 -11.16 -8.06 8.34
C GLU A 259 -9.75 -7.50 8.26
N TRP A 260 -9.49 -6.34 8.88
CA TRP A 260 -8.17 -5.72 8.88
C TRP A 260 -7.07 -6.66 9.40
N ARG A 261 -7.34 -7.40 10.49
CA ARG A 261 -6.38 -8.38 11.04
C ARG A 261 -6.11 -9.52 10.07
N LYS A 262 -7.14 -10.05 9.43
CA LYS A 262 -7.00 -11.10 8.40
C LYS A 262 -6.17 -10.61 7.22
N ASP A 263 -6.44 -9.41 6.72
CA ASP A 263 -5.71 -8.83 5.60
C ASP A 263 -4.23 -8.58 5.94
N GLN A 264 -3.92 -8.17 7.18
CA GLN A 264 -2.53 -8.03 7.62
C GLN A 264 -1.79 -9.38 7.64
N VAL A 265 -2.43 -10.44 8.10
CA VAL A 265 -1.85 -11.80 8.13
C VAL A 265 -1.65 -12.32 6.71
N ARG A 266 -2.64 -12.16 5.82
CA ARG A 266 -2.56 -12.52 4.39
C ARG A 266 -1.44 -11.78 3.66
N ALA A 267 -1.34 -10.46 3.89
CA ALA A 267 -0.27 -9.64 3.33
C ALA A 267 1.11 -10.08 3.82
N LEU A 268 1.23 -10.44 5.10
CA LEU A 268 2.48 -10.98 5.65
C LEU A 268 2.87 -12.29 4.98
N ASP A 269 1.93 -13.21 4.81
CA ASP A 269 2.16 -14.47 4.13
C ASP A 269 2.58 -14.27 2.68
N THR A 270 1.78 -13.52 1.91
CA THR A 270 2.11 -13.20 0.51
C THR A 270 3.50 -12.61 0.37
N ASN A 271 3.84 -11.58 1.18
CA ASN A 271 5.14 -10.90 1.09
C ASN A 271 6.34 -11.81 1.38
N ARG A 272 6.16 -12.93 2.08
CA ARG A 272 7.23 -13.92 2.30
C ARG A 272 7.59 -14.71 1.05
N HIS A 273 6.64 -14.86 0.15
CA HIS A 273 6.78 -15.61 -1.10
C HIS A 273 7.19 -14.74 -2.29
N LEU A 274 7.21 -13.39 -2.11
CA LEU A 274 7.62 -12.46 -3.17
C LEU A 274 9.15 -12.43 -3.31
N GLY A 275 9.62 -12.41 -4.56
CA GLY A 275 11.02 -12.20 -4.89
C GLY A 275 11.51 -10.79 -4.56
N HIS A 276 12.83 -10.60 -4.52
CA HIS A 276 13.49 -9.28 -4.37
C HIS A 276 13.16 -8.49 -3.09
N GLY A 277 12.65 -9.16 -2.04
CA GLY A 277 12.22 -8.54 -0.78
C GLY A 277 13.35 -8.21 0.20
N GLY A 278 14.58 -8.71 0.01
CA GLY A 278 15.66 -8.60 1.00
C GLY A 278 15.93 -7.17 1.46
N LEU A 279 16.09 -6.23 0.52
CA LEU A 279 16.34 -4.83 0.87
C LEU A 279 15.12 -4.14 1.51
N TYR A 280 13.91 -4.48 1.09
CA TYR A 280 12.70 -4.00 1.73
C TYR A 280 12.65 -4.43 3.20
N HIS A 281 12.84 -5.71 3.47
CA HIS A 281 12.82 -6.26 4.83
C HIS A 281 13.95 -5.70 5.70
N ALA A 282 15.14 -5.53 5.12
CA ALA A 282 16.27 -4.94 5.83
C ALA A 282 15.98 -3.48 6.24
N VAL A 283 15.54 -2.64 5.32
CA VAL A 283 15.22 -1.23 5.60
C VAL A 283 14.07 -1.11 6.59
N TYR A 284 13.02 -1.91 6.44
CA TYR A 284 11.87 -1.90 7.33
C TYR A 284 12.26 -2.30 8.77
N ARG A 285 13.04 -3.38 8.92
CA ARG A 285 13.53 -3.83 10.24
C ARG A 285 14.48 -2.82 10.86
N LEU A 286 15.38 -2.25 10.06
CA LEU A 286 16.34 -1.27 10.53
C LEU A 286 15.65 0.00 11.08
N ASP A 287 14.63 0.52 10.40
CA ASP A 287 13.86 1.68 10.91
C ASP A 287 13.18 1.35 12.25
N GLN A 288 12.48 0.23 12.32
CA GLN A 288 11.79 -0.16 13.56
C GLN A 288 12.78 -0.38 14.71
N THR A 289 13.89 -1.06 14.47
CA THR A 289 14.92 -1.29 15.46
C THR A 289 15.59 0.02 15.89
N ALA A 290 15.95 0.88 14.94
CA ALA A 290 16.58 2.16 15.22
C ALA A 290 15.68 3.09 16.04
N LEU A 291 14.36 3.12 15.74
CA LEU A 291 13.39 3.90 16.49
C LEU A 291 13.33 3.49 17.96
N TYR A 292 13.18 2.18 18.22
CA TYR A 292 13.07 1.68 19.59
C TYR A 292 14.37 1.80 20.36
N LEU A 293 15.49 1.47 19.73
CA LEU A 293 16.80 1.63 20.38
C LEU A 293 17.10 3.10 20.67
N ALA A 294 16.74 4.02 19.78
CA ALA A 294 16.91 5.44 20.02
C ALA A 294 16.14 5.88 21.28
N TYR A 295 14.84 5.56 21.37
CA TYR A 295 14.04 5.93 22.53
C TYR A 295 14.54 5.26 23.82
N LEU A 296 14.81 3.96 23.79
CA LEU A 296 15.28 3.21 24.96
C LEU A 296 16.62 3.75 25.46
N LEU A 297 17.60 3.94 24.57
CA LEU A 297 18.94 4.39 24.98
C LEU A 297 18.92 5.87 25.42
N GLN A 298 18.14 6.74 24.78
CA GLN A 298 17.99 8.13 25.18
C GLN A 298 17.32 8.24 26.56
N ILE A 299 16.28 7.45 26.84
CA ILE A 299 15.64 7.40 28.16
C ILE A 299 16.61 6.82 29.20
N ALA A 300 17.28 5.73 28.90
CA ALA A 300 18.25 5.09 29.82
C ALA A 300 19.41 6.04 30.14
N THR A 301 19.95 6.75 29.14
CA THR A 301 21.01 7.76 29.32
C THR A 301 20.52 8.92 30.18
N SER A 302 19.26 9.37 29.99
CA SER A 302 18.67 10.44 30.80
C SER A 302 18.52 10.03 32.26
N VAL A 303 17.99 8.82 32.52
CA VAL A 303 17.81 8.28 33.87
C VAL A 303 19.17 8.07 34.56
N TYR A 304 20.13 7.46 33.85
CA TYR A 304 21.48 7.27 34.40
C TYR A 304 22.17 8.61 34.71
N GLY A 305 22.01 9.61 33.84
CA GLY A 305 22.52 10.96 34.07
C GLY A 305 21.93 11.62 35.31
N ALA A 306 20.62 11.45 35.53
CA ALA A 306 19.95 11.95 36.74
C ALA A 306 20.45 11.26 38.01
N LEU A 307 20.55 9.92 38.02
CA LEU A 307 21.00 9.13 39.17
C LEU A 307 22.45 9.41 39.55
N THR A 308 23.31 9.69 38.58
CA THR A 308 24.73 9.96 38.78
C THR A 308 25.07 11.46 38.83
N GLN A 309 24.03 12.33 38.89
CA GLN A 309 24.16 13.80 38.93
C GLN A 309 24.94 14.40 37.74
N ARG A 310 24.94 13.72 36.59
CA ARG A 310 25.55 14.15 35.32
C ARG A 310 24.57 14.97 34.51
N TRP A 311 24.23 16.16 34.96
CA TRP A 311 23.15 16.99 34.43
C TRP A 311 23.29 17.33 32.95
N VAL A 312 24.54 17.51 32.44
CA VAL A 312 24.79 17.78 31.01
C VAL A 312 24.40 16.58 30.15
N MET A 313 24.81 15.38 30.56
CA MET A 313 24.47 14.14 29.84
C MET A 313 22.94 13.91 29.83
N MET A 314 22.27 14.11 30.96
CA MET A 314 20.82 14.05 31.07
C MET A 314 20.15 15.07 30.14
N GLY A 315 20.58 16.33 30.18
CA GLY A 315 20.01 17.41 29.35
C GLY A 315 20.16 17.13 27.86
N VAL A 316 21.33 16.66 27.41
CA VAL A 316 21.56 16.31 26.01
C VAL A 316 20.70 15.11 25.58
N ALA A 317 20.59 14.07 26.42
CA ALA A 317 19.78 12.90 26.08
C ALA A 317 18.28 13.26 25.95
N ILE A 318 17.75 14.08 26.85
CA ILE A 318 16.39 14.60 26.77
C ILE A 318 16.20 15.47 25.53
N ALA A 319 17.15 16.35 25.22
CA ALA A 319 17.10 17.21 24.04
C ALA A 319 17.08 16.37 22.75
N MET A 320 17.91 15.30 22.67
CA MET A 320 17.93 14.38 21.53
C MET A 320 16.63 13.57 21.40
N LEU A 321 16.03 13.15 22.52
CA LEU A 321 14.72 12.48 22.52
C LEU A 321 13.64 13.40 21.96
N LEU A 322 13.53 14.61 22.49
CA LEU A 322 12.57 15.60 22.02
C LEU A 322 12.79 15.95 20.53
N LEU A 323 14.04 16.18 20.14
CA LEU A 323 14.39 16.45 18.74
C LEU A 323 13.95 15.30 17.82
N THR A 324 14.22 14.05 18.21
CA THR A 324 13.82 12.88 17.42
C THR A 324 12.30 12.84 17.23
N VAL A 325 11.52 13.03 18.29
CA VAL A 325 10.06 13.05 18.23
C VAL A 325 9.57 14.20 17.36
N VAL A 326 10.04 15.42 17.60
CA VAL A 326 9.58 16.62 16.87
C VAL A 326 9.89 16.50 15.38
N VAL A 327 11.11 16.12 15.00
CA VAL A 327 11.50 15.99 13.59
C VAL A 327 10.67 14.91 12.89
N ARG A 328 10.44 13.74 13.51
CA ARG A 328 9.58 12.69 12.95
C ARG A 328 8.14 13.18 12.77
N VAL A 329 7.57 13.85 13.76
CA VAL A 329 6.21 14.43 13.66
C VAL A 329 6.13 15.48 12.54
N LEU A 330 7.15 16.33 12.37
CA LEU A 330 7.18 17.31 11.28
C LEU A 330 7.24 16.64 9.90
N TRP A 331 7.99 15.54 9.75
CA TRP A 331 8.03 14.79 8.50
C TRP A 331 6.71 14.06 8.22
N ILE A 332 6.09 13.47 9.24
CA ILE A 332 4.76 12.88 9.14
C ILE A 332 3.73 13.94 8.76
N ARG A 333 3.74 15.11 9.45
CA ARG A 333 2.87 16.25 9.13
C ARG A 333 3.01 16.67 7.67
N ARG A 334 4.25 16.83 7.19
CA ARG A 334 4.52 17.16 5.80
C ARG A 334 3.93 16.14 4.83
N THR A 335 4.13 14.85 5.09
CA THR A 335 3.61 13.77 4.23
C THR A 335 2.08 13.75 4.22
N ILE A 336 1.45 13.88 5.39
CA ILE A 336 -0.01 13.93 5.55
C ILE A 336 -0.58 15.13 4.79
N HIS A 337 0.06 16.30 4.90
CA HIS A 337 -0.37 17.51 4.20
C HIS A 337 -0.19 17.37 2.68
N THR A 338 0.95 16.83 2.21
CA THR A 338 1.21 16.62 0.78
C THR A 338 0.20 15.65 0.15
N LEU A 339 -0.25 14.64 0.89
CA LEU A 339 -1.22 13.64 0.42
C LEU A 339 -2.66 13.99 0.84
N ASN A 340 -2.89 15.14 1.46
CA ASN A 340 -4.19 15.58 1.98
C ASN A 340 -4.96 14.49 2.76
N ILE A 341 -4.27 13.83 3.72
CA ILE A 341 -4.84 12.72 4.50
C ILE A 341 -5.36 13.25 5.84
N PRO A 342 -6.65 13.06 6.18
CA PRO A 342 -7.16 13.47 7.49
C PRO A 342 -6.60 12.59 8.61
N MET A 343 -5.72 13.15 9.48
CA MET A 343 -5.11 12.41 10.58
C MET A 343 -4.82 13.32 11.79
N LYS A 344 -4.90 12.77 13.01
CA LYS A 344 -4.58 13.46 14.26
C LYS A 344 -3.06 13.44 14.48
N LEU A 345 -2.39 14.57 14.28
CA LEU A 345 -0.92 14.69 14.37
C LEU A 345 -0.35 14.32 15.75
N TRP A 346 -1.02 14.73 16.84
CA TRP A 346 -0.56 14.43 18.21
C TRP A 346 -0.50 12.94 18.53
N ALA A 347 -1.28 12.10 17.82
CA ALA A 347 -1.31 10.66 18.02
C ALA A 347 -0.23 9.91 17.22
N THR A 348 0.45 10.57 16.28
CA THR A 348 1.38 9.90 15.36
C THR A 348 2.59 9.28 16.05
N PRO A 349 3.23 9.85 17.09
CA PRO A 349 4.32 9.18 17.80
C PRO A 349 3.86 7.86 18.46
N PHE A 350 2.65 7.85 19.03
CA PHE A 350 2.08 6.63 19.59
C PHE A 350 1.74 5.59 18.53
N TYR A 351 1.33 6.03 17.34
CA TYR A 351 1.09 5.12 16.23
C TYR A 351 2.39 4.48 15.73
N GLU A 352 3.49 5.23 15.63
CA GLU A 352 4.80 4.67 15.27
C GLU A 352 5.25 3.61 16.26
N LEU A 353 5.16 3.88 17.56
CA LEU A 353 5.47 2.90 18.60
C LEU A 353 4.56 1.67 18.54
N ARG A 354 3.26 1.86 18.26
CA ARG A 354 2.31 0.75 18.15
C ARG A 354 2.59 -0.19 16.98
N ILE A 355 3.21 0.28 15.89
CA ILE A 355 3.46 -0.53 14.69
C ILE A 355 4.27 -1.78 15.00
N THR A 356 5.33 -1.69 15.80
CA THR A 356 6.17 -2.84 16.13
C THR A 356 5.39 -3.89 16.93
N GLY A 357 4.64 -3.48 17.94
CA GLY A 357 3.77 -4.39 18.68
C GLY A 357 2.71 -5.04 17.78
N HIS A 358 2.13 -4.24 16.87
CA HIS A 358 1.20 -4.76 15.89
C HIS A 358 1.84 -5.80 14.96
N ASN A 359 3.05 -5.55 14.46
CA ASN A 359 3.78 -6.48 13.60
C ASN A 359 4.11 -7.78 14.33
N ALA A 360 4.52 -7.71 15.60
CA ALA A 360 4.79 -8.88 16.43
C ALA A 360 3.51 -9.73 16.63
N LEU A 361 2.37 -9.08 16.91
CA LEU A 361 1.08 -9.75 17.04
C LEU A 361 0.61 -10.35 15.71
N THR A 362 0.83 -9.68 14.59
CA THR A 362 0.49 -10.19 13.25
C THR A 362 1.34 -11.40 12.90
N TRP A 363 2.63 -11.37 13.22
CA TRP A 363 3.53 -12.51 13.05
C TRP A 363 3.11 -13.71 13.92
N LEU A 364 2.74 -13.48 15.18
CA LEU A 364 2.23 -14.53 16.08
C LEU A 364 0.93 -15.13 15.53
N ARG A 365 -0.01 -14.30 15.11
CA ARG A 365 -1.25 -14.76 14.47
C ARG A 365 -0.98 -15.59 13.23
N HIS A 366 -0.09 -15.13 12.35
CA HIS A 366 0.31 -15.89 11.17
C HIS A 366 0.88 -17.28 11.54
N ARG A 367 1.63 -17.40 12.64
CA ARG A 367 2.14 -18.71 13.11
C ARG A 367 1.04 -19.62 13.65
N LEU A 368 -0.01 -19.04 14.22
CA LEU A 368 -1.14 -19.77 14.83
C LEU A 368 -2.27 -20.06 13.82
N THR A 369 -2.28 -19.38 12.68
CA THR A 369 -3.29 -19.60 11.62
C THR A 369 -2.94 -20.86 10.82
N ASP A 370 -3.95 -21.63 10.47
CA ASP A 370 -3.77 -22.81 9.62
C ASP A 370 -3.23 -22.42 8.25
N LYS A 371 -2.20 -23.12 7.79
CA LYS A 371 -1.56 -22.88 6.49
C LYS A 371 -2.51 -23.10 5.31
N THR A 372 -3.56 -23.90 5.49
CA THR A 372 -4.61 -24.14 4.48
C THR A 372 -5.38 -22.88 4.10
N GLU A 373 -5.38 -21.84 4.96
CA GLU A 373 -5.99 -20.56 4.64
C GLU A 373 -5.17 -19.73 3.63
N PHE A 374 -3.90 -20.04 3.41
CA PHE A 374 -2.97 -19.26 2.58
C PHE A 374 -2.57 -19.96 1.28
N THR A 375 -2.51 -21.28 1.30
CA THR A 375 -2.04 -22.08 0.16
C THR A 375 -3.07 -23.12 -0.21
N SER A 376 -3.28 -23.32 -1.52
CA SER A 376 -4.09 -24.44 -1.98
C SER A 376 -3.26 -25.72 -1.87
N HIS A 377 -3.75 -26.69 -1.12
CA HIS A 377 -3.11 -28.01 -0.94
C HIS A 377 -3.31 -28.99 -2.09
N LYS A 378 -3.96 -28.57 -3.15
CA LYS A 378 -4.32 -29.46 -4.24
C LYS A 378 -3.60 -29.01 -5.50
N LEU A 379 -2.34 -29.34 -5.55
CA LEU A 379 -1.62 -29.63 -6.77
C LEU A 379 -1.50 -31.13 -6.89
#